data_9558ea6e1eee4bc1505f35984a18725c
#
_entry.id   9558ea6e1eee4bc1505f35984a18725c
#
_cell.length_a   1.000
_cell.length_b   1.000
_cell.length_c   1.000
_cell.angle_alpha   90.00
_cell.angle_beta   90.00
_cell.angle_gamma   90.00
#
_symmetry.space_group_name_H-M   'P 1'
#
loop_
_entity.id
_entity.type
_entity.pdbx_description
1 polymer ?
#
loop_
_entity_poly.entity_id
_entity_poly.type
_entity_poly.pdbx_seq_one_letter_code
_entity_poly.pdbx_strand_id
1 'polypeptide(L)'
;LGAALLAGMPMRGAESAEDFLRAWLEAQRGVKTWQAEFVQTRTLKALTEPLRTPGRLWFEAPDRFRWELGTPPQTLVLRHTNELWVGYPRLKRVERYPLTGTGNEPWRDALALLDAGFPASRAEFDARFRLLSLARTNDLVTLSLEPRRPGARRFLKELRLTVRASDRTLIANEVRFADGSTLRNDFTNAVANAPLDPGRFEPAWPADFTLVEPLQP
;
A
#
# COMPACT_ATOMS: atom_id res chain seq x y z
N LEU A 1 -38.87 3.77 -50.39
CA LEU A 1 -37.48 4.14 -50.08
C LEU A 1 -37.48 4.71 -48.65
N GLY A 2 -37.11 3.88 -47.65
CA GLY A 2 -36.92 4.27 -46.27
C GLY A 2 -35.44 4.32 -45.95
N ALA A 3 -34.91 5.51 -45.70
CA ALA A 3 -33.54 5.70 -45.22
C ALA A 3 -33.53 5.47 -43.69
N ALA A 4 -32.89 4.41 -43.24
CA ALA A 4 -32.61 4.19 -41.83
C ALA A 4 -31.46 5.10 -41.40
N LEU A 5 -31.71 6.09 -40.54
CA LEU A 5 -30.69 6.85 -39.85
C LEU A 5 -30.07 5.95 -38.78
N LEU A 6 -28.86 5.50 -39.02
CA LEU A 6 -27.99 4.94 -37.99
C LEU A 6 -27.51 6.10 -37.08
N ALA A 7 -28.19 6.25 -35.94
CA ALA A 7 -27.72 7.14 -34.88
C ALA A 7 -26.39 6.58 -34.34
N GLY A 8 -25.28 7.24 -34.67
CA GLY A 8 -23.98 6.94 -34.12
C GLY A 8 -24.01 7.12 -32.61
N MET A 9 -23.83 6.03 -31.83
CA MET A 9 -23.56 6.12 -30.40
C MET A 9 -22.26 6.91 -30.20
N PRO A 10 -22.25 7.93 -29.31
CA PRO A 10 -21.02 8.63 -29.00
C PRO A 10 -20.05 7.62 -28.38
N MET A 11 -18.94 7.39 -29.03
CA MET A 11 -17.81 6.69 -28.39
C MET A 11 -17.43 7.50 -27.14
N ARG A 12 -17.69 6.92 -25.98
CA ARG A 12 -17.23 7.46 -24.71
C ARG A 12 -15.72 7.52 -24.80
N GLY A 13 -15.16 8.73 -24.92
CA GLY A 13 -13.73 8.95 -24.96
C GLY A 13 -13.06 8.28 -23.77
N ALA A 14 -11.86 7.72 -23.97
CA ALA A 14 -11.11 7.10 -22.89
C ALA A 14 -10.94 8.11 -21.75
N GLU A 15 -11.31 7.72 -20.53
CA GLU A 15 -11.14 8.54 -19.31
C GLU A 15 -9.69 9.03 -19.21
N SER A 16 -9.46 10.32 -18.99
CA SER A 16 -8.11 10.87 -18.88
C SER A 16 -7.39 10.33 -17.63
N ALA A 17 -6.06 10.41 -17.62
CA ALA A 17 -5.27 10.01 -16.45
C ALA A 17 -5.67 10.78 -15.18
N GLU A 18 -5.95 12.08 -15.35
CA GLU A 18 -6.38 12.96 -14.26
C GLU A 18 -7.78 12.62 -13.75
N ASP A 19 -8.71 12.32 -14.65
CA ASP A 19 -10.07 11.92 -14.28
C ASP A 19 -10.08 10.59 -13.55
N PHE A 20 -9.28 9.62 -14.02
CA PHE A 20 -9.11 8.34 -13.34
C PHE A 20 -8.54 8.53 -11.93
N LEU A 21 -7.45 9.30 -11.81
CA LEU A 21 -6.82 9.57 -10.52
C LEU A 21 -7.81 10.22 -9.55
N ARG A 22 -8.55 11.23 -10.02
CA ARG A 22 -9.58 11.90 -9.21
C ARG A 22 -10.66 10.93 -8.74
N ALA A 23 -11.20 10.12 -9.64
CA ALA A 23 -12.23 9.14 -9.32
C ALA A 23 -11.74 8.04 -8.38
N TRP A 24 -10.48 7.59 -8.53
CA TRP A 24 -9.87 6.64 -7.64
C TRP A 24 -9.67 7.23 -6.23
N LEU A 25 -9.12 8.44 -6.12
CA LEU A 25 -8.94 9.13 -4.84
C LEU A 25 -10.27 9.34 -4.11
N GLU A 26 -11.33 9.69 -4.85
CA GLU A 26 -12.67 9.84 -4.26
C GLU A 26 -13.20 8.49 -3.74
N ALA A 27 -12.98 7.40 -4.48
CA ALA A 27 -13.34 6.07 -4.01
C ALA A 27 -12.58 5.67 -2.73
N GLN A 28 -11.29 6.04 -2.62
CA GLN A 28 -10.49 5.74 -1.41
C GLN A 28 -11.02 6.48 -0.17
N ARG A 29 -11.57 7.69 -0.29
CA ARG A 29 -12.17 8.43 0.83
C ARG A 29 -13.34 7.69 1.48
N GLY A 30 -14.02 6.84 0.74
CA GLY A 30 -15.11 5.99 1.24
C GLY A 30 -14.64 4.73 1.97
N VAL A 31 -13.35 4.39 1.92
CA VAL A 31 -12.81 3.19 2.56
C VAL A 31 -12.57 3.49 4.04
N LYS A 32 -13.38 2.89 4.90
CA LYS A 32 -13.23 2.96 6.36
C LYS A 32 -12.41 1.80 6.91
N THR A 33 -12.65 0.62 6.36
CA THR A 33 -11.88 -0.58 6.64
C THR A 33 -11.53 -1.28 5.34
N TRP A 34 -10.40 -1.97 5.33
CA TRP A 34 -10.00 -2.81 4.20
C TRP A 34 -9.22 -4.01 4.71
N GLN A 35 -9.48 -5.17 4.14
CA GLN A 35 -8.73 -6.38 4.43
C GLN A 35 -8.47 -7.16 3.16
N ALA A 36 -7.33 -7.81 3.09
CA ALA A 36 -6.97 -8.68 1.98
C ALA A 36 -5.94 -9.72 2.40
N GLU A 37 -5.90 -10.80 1.64
CA GLU A 37 -4.75 -11.67 1.55
C GLU A 37 -3.82 -11.14 0.47
N PHE A 38 -2.53 -11.45 0.56
CA PHE A 38 -1.59 -11.08 -0.49
C PHE A 38 -0.46 -12.10 -0.62
N VAL A 39 0.21 -12.08 -1.77
CA VAL A 39 1.51 -12.69 -1.95
C VAL A 39 2.53 -11.58 -2.16
N GLN A 40 3.50 -11.49 -1.25
CA GLN A 40 4.64 -10.61 -1.42
C GLN A 40 5.70 -11.31 -2.27
N THR A 41 6.10 -10.66 -3.36
CA THR A 41 7.21 -11.08 -4.21
C THR A 41 8.35 -10.08 -4.06
N ARG A 42 9.50 -10.57 -3.59
CA ARG A 42 10.70 -9.75 -3.42
C ARG A 42 11.78 -10.21 -4.39
N THR A 43 12.17 -9.33 -5.31
CA THR A 43 13.26 -9.57 -6.26
C THR A 43 14.50 -8.83 -5.76
N LEU A 44 15.58 -9.57 -5.53
CA LEU A 44 16.86 -9.03 -5.09
C LEU A 44 17.92 -9.31 -6.16
N LYS A 45 18.82 -8.36 -6.41
CA LYS A 45 19.89 -8.55 -7.39
C LYS A 45 20.81 -9.75 -7.10
N ALA A 46 20.95 -10.09 -5.84
CA ALA A 46 21.80 -11.19 -5.37
C ALA A 46 21.15 -12.58 -5.54
N LEU A 47 19.85 -12.64 -5.85
CA LEU A 47 19.12 -13.88 -5.97
C LEU A 47 18.69 -14.13 -7.43
N THR A 48 18.81 -15.35 -7.88
CA THR A 48 18.37 -15.78 -9.21
C THR A 48 16.86 -15.89 -9.30
N GLU A 49 16.20 -16.23 -8.19
CA GLU A 49 14.75 -16.37 -8.11
C GLU A 49 14.14 -15.41 -7.07
N PRO A 50 12.96 -14.84 -7.35
CA PRO A 50 12.25 -14.03 -6.40
C PRO A 50 11.79 -14.83 -5.18
N LEU A 51 11.88 -14.22 -4.00
CA LEU A 51 11.28 -14.75 -2.78
C LEU A 51 9.78 -14.45 -2.77
N ARG A 52 8.96 -15.45 -2.50
CA ARG A 52 7.51 -15.31 -2.39
C ARG A 52 7.05 -15.70 -0.99
N THR A 53 6.26 -14.83 -0.38
CA THR A 53 5.75 -15.03 0.98
C THR A 53 4.29 -14.62 1.04
N PRO A 54 3.37 -15.51 1.48
CA PRO A 54 1.98 -15.14 1.69
C PRO A 54 1.85 -14.21 2.89
N GLY A 55 0.77 -13.42 2.91
CA GLY A 55 0.49 -12.53 4.02
C GLY A 55 -0.97 -12.09 4.06
N ARG A 56 -1.30 -11.31 5.09
CA ARG A 56 -2.60 -10.69 5.31
C ARG A 56 -2.43 -9.25 5.74
N LEU A 57 -3.35 -8.41 5.31
CA LEU A 57 -3.39 -7.00 5.67
C LEU A 57 -4.79 -6.63 6.15
N TRP A 58 -4.86 -5.87 7.22
CA TRP A 58 -6.05 -5.19 7.70
C TRP A 58 -5.71 -3.70 7.86
N PHE A 59 -6.60 -2.87 7.39
CA PHE A 59 -6.51 -1.43 7.48
C PHE A 59 -7.80 -0.87 8.07
N GLU A 60 -7.68 0.12 8.92
CA GLU A 60 -8.79 0.92 9.43
C GLU A 60 -8.41 2.40 9.41
N ALA A 61 -9.23 3.17 8.72
CA ALA A 61 -9.04 4.61 8.60
C ALA A 61 -9.08 5.29 9.98
N PRO A 62 -8.29 6.35 10.20
CA PRO A 62 -7.49 7.00 9.17
C PRO A 62 -6.12 6.35 8.92
N ASP A 63 -5.57 5.57 9.85
CA ASP A 63 -4.16 5.23 9.81
C ASP A 63 -3.77 3.96 10.60
N ARG A 64 -4.72 3.19 11.11
CA ARG A 64 -4.42 1.91 11.76
C ARG A 64 -4.26 0.80 10.72
N PHE A 65 -3.22 0.01 10.85
CA PHE A 65 -3.08 -1.21 10.06
C PHE A 65 -2.38 -2.32 10.84
N ARG A 66 -2.65 -3.54 10.39
CA ARG A 66 -1.93 -4.74 10.77
C ARG A 66 -1.53 -5.50 9.52
N TRP A 67 -0.26 -5.79 9.41
CA TRP A 67 0.36 -6.53 8.33
C TRP A 67 1.01 -7.79 8.88
N GLU A 68 0.64 -8.93 8.35
CA GLU A 68 1.21 -10.22 8.71
C GLU A 68 1.88 -10.84 7.48
N LEU A 69 3.13 -11.25 7.62
CA LEU A 69 3.91 -11.88 6.56
C LEU A 69 4.34 -13.29 6.97
N GLY A 70 4.02 -14.27 6.16
CA GLY A 70 4.27 -15.70 6.43
C GLY A 70 3.05 -16.41 7.01
N THR A 71 3.06 -17.76 6.92
CA THR A 71 2.06 -18.65 7.52
C THR A 71 2.77 -19.83 8.18
N PRO A 72 2.88 -19.90 9.52
CA PRO A 72 2.46 -18.85 10.48
C PRO A 72 3.23 -17.54 10.30
N PRO A 73 2.74 -16.41 10.83
CA PRO A 73 3.38 -15.10 10.68
C PRO A 73 4.84 -15.12 11.17
N GLN A 74 5.74 -14.66 10.30
CA GLN A 74 7.18 -14.52 10.59
C GLN A 74 7.53 -13.07 10.90
N THR A 75 6.77 -12.14 10.33
CA THR A 75 6.85 -10.71 10.60
C THR A 75 5.44 -10.17 10.80
N LEU A 76 5.28 -9.39 11.83
CA LEU A 76 4.07 -8.66 12.17
C LEU A 76 4.40 -7.17 12.19
N VAL A 77 3.66 -6.36 11.42
CA VAL A 77 3.76 -4.90 11.49
C VAL A 77 2.42 -4.37 11.92
N LEU A 78 2.42 -3.55 12.95
CA LEU A 78 1.22 -2.95 13.52
C LEU A 78 1.44 -1.45 13.68
N ARG A 79 0.54 -0.65 13.10
CA ARG A 79 0.44 0.77 13.40
C ARG A 79 -0.73 1.00 14.33
N HIS A 80 -0.42 1.51 15.51
CA HIS A 80 -1.37 1.86 16.54
C HIS A 80 -1.07 3.26 17.05
N THR A 81 -2.04 4.17 16.90
CA THR A 81 -1.85 5.57 17.29
C THR A 81 -0.59 6.18 16.65
N ASN A 82 0.33 6.70 17.47
CA ASN A 82 1.57 7.31 17.03
C ASN A 82 2.78 6.37 17.11
N GLU A 83 2.55 5.07 17.03
CA GLU A 83 3.59 4.05 17.15
C GLU A 83 3.51 3.02 16.02
N LEU A 84 4.66 2.57 15.58
CA LEU A 84 4.82 1.41 14.74
C LEU A 84 5.48 0.30 15.53
N TRP A 85 4.87 -0.86 15.52
CA TRP A 85 5.38 -2.06 16.15
C TRP A 85 5.77 -3.08 15.08
N VAL A 86 6.96 -3.65 15.19
CA VAL A 86 7.44 -4.70 14.28
C VAL A 86 7.82 -5.92 15.10
N GLY A 87 7.02 -6.96 14.98
CA GLY A 87 7.22 -8.22 15.71
C GLY A 87 7.89 -9.28 14.84
N TYR A 88 8.82 -10.01 15.45
CA TYR A 88 9.52 -11.15 14.86
C TYR A 88 9.29 -12.39 15.74
N PRO A 89 8.19 -13.14 15.54
CA PRO A 89 7.80 -14.25 16.43
C PRO A 89 8.89 -15.30 16.63
N ARG A 90 9.62 -15.65 15.56
CA ARG A 90 10.71 -16.63 15.65
C ARG A 90 11.88 -16.18 16.53
N LEU A 91 12.07 -14.86 16.65
CA LEU A 91 13.12 -14.26 17.48
C LEU A 91 12.62 -13.86 18.87
N LYS A 92 11.32 -14.04 19.13
CA LYS A 92 10.63 -13.54 20.33
C LYS A 92 10.99 -12.06 20.61
N ARG A 93 11.00 -11.26 19.55
CA ARG A 93 11.42 -9.86 19.59
C ARG A 93 10.32 -8.98 19.01
N VAL A 94 10.12 -7.82 19.64
CA VAL A 94 9.28 -6.74 19.11
C VAL A 94 10.05 -5.43 19.17
N GLU A 95 9.96 -4.67 18.11
CA GLU A 95 10.54 -3.33 17.97
C GLU A 95 9.45 -2.30 18.01
N ARG A 96 9.64 -1.23 18.79
CA ARG A 96 8.72 -0.10 18.86
C ARG A 96 9.38 1.16 18.30
N TYR A 97 8.70 1.81 17.38
CA TYR A 97 9.14 3.03 16.72
C TYR A 97 8.10 4.14 16.94
N PRO A 98 8.47 5.28 17.57
CA PRO A 98 7.56 6.41 17.69
C PRO A 98 7.36 7.07 16.32
N LEU A 99 6.11 7.34 15.95
CA LEU A 99 5.75 8.03 14.71
C LEU A 99 5.74 9.57 14.89
N THR A 100 5.91 10.04 16.13
CA THR A 100 6.04 11.45 16.48
C THR A 100 7.50 11.90 16.40
N GLY A 101 7.75 13.07 15.80
CA GLY A 101 9.09 13.64 15.68
C GLY A 101 9.35 14.21 14.28
N THR A 102 10.41 14.98 14.14
CA THR A 102 10.81 15.66 12.90
C THR A 102 11.94 14.93 12.14
N GLY A 103 12.32 13.74 12.58
CA GLY A 103 13.45 12.97 12.05
C GLY A 103 13.25 12.48 10.61
N ASN A 104 14.34 12.40 9.87
CA ASN A 104 14.42 11.83 8.50
C ASN A 104 14.65 10.30 8.57
N GLU A 105 13.74 9.58 9.21
CA GLU A 105 13.93 8.16 9.45
C GLU A 105 13.43 7.32 8.26
N PRO A 106 14.23 6.36 7.75
CA PRO A 106 13.89 5.57 6.55
C PRO A 106 12.56 4.83 6.64
N TRP A 107 12.13 4.41 7.85
CA TRP A 107 10.88 3.69 8.06
C TRP A 107 9.64 4.57 7.87
N ARG A 108 9.72 5.91 8.07
CA ARG A 108 8.60 6.84 7.77
C ARG A 108 8.27 6.87 6.30
N ASP A 109 9.30 6.79 5.46
CA ASP A 109 9.12 6.74 4.03
C ASP A 109 8.52 5.40 3.60
N ALA A 110 8.90 4.29 4.24
CA ALA A 110 8.28 2.99 4.01
C ALA A 110 6.81 2.96 4.43
N LEU A 111 6.45 3.59 5.56
CA LEU A 111 5.05 3.75 5.98
C LEU A 111 4.24 4.60 5.01
N ALA A 112 4.82 5.69 4.51
CA ALA A 112 4.16 6.52 3.51
C ALA A 112 3.78 5.73 2.25
N LEU A 113 4.49 4.64 1.93
CA LEU A 113 4.16 3.75 0.83
C LEU A 113 3.00 2.82 1.14
N LEU A 114 2.90 2.34 2.38
CA LEU A 114 1.72 1.59 2.83
C LEU A 114 0.47 2.48 2.82
N ASP A 115 0.62 3.74 3.23
CA ASP A 115 -0.46 4.74 3.18
C ASP A 115 -0.83 5.16 1.74
N ALA A 116 0.05 4.97 0.76
CA ALA A 116 -0.21 5.37 -0.64
C ALA A 116 -1.40 4.63 -1.26
N GLY A 117 -1.72 3.44 -0.77
CA GLY A 117 -2.89 2.69 -1.21
C GLY A 117 -4.22 3.30 -0.76
N PHE A 118 -4.21 4.10 0.32
CA PHE A 118 -5.41 4.66 0.97
C PHE A 118 -5.22 6.13 1.34
N PRO A 119 -4.96 7.03 0.37
CA PRO A 119 -4.78 8.44 0.65
C PRO A 119 -6.09 9.09 1.12
N ALA A 120 -6.03 9.83 2.22
CA ALA A 120 -7.21 10.49 2.79
C ALA A 120 -7.73 11.64 1.93
N SER A 121 -6.86 12.25 1.09
CA SER A 121 -7.24 13.35 0.20
C SER A 121 -6.30 13.52 -0.99
N ARG A 122 -6.77 14.28 -2.01
CA ARG A 122 -5.93 14.68 -3.14
C ARG A 122 -4.72 15.50 -2.69
N ALA A 123 -4.90 16.43 -1.77
CA ALA A 123 -3.82 17.27 -1.26
C ALA A 123 -2.74 16.44 -0.55
N GLU A 124 -3.14 15.46 0.24
CA GLU A 124 -2.21 14.54 0.89
C GLU A 124 -1.43 13.69 -0.13
N PHE A 125 -2.14 13.14 -1.12
CA PHE A 125 -1.51 12.37 -2.20
C PHE A 125 -0.47 13.23 -2.94
N ASP A 126 -0.86 14.43 -3.39
CA ASP A 126 0.03 15.35 -4.11
C ASP A 126 1.20 15.87 -3.27
N ALA A 127 1.03 15.96 -1.95
CA ALA A 127 2.13 16.33 -1.04
C ALA A 127 3.20 15.24 -0.93
N ARG A 128 2.80 13.97 -1.09
CA ARG A 128 3.69 12.80 -0.93
C ARG A 128 4.24 12.29 -2.25
N PHE A 129 3.44 12.32 -3.32
CA PHE A 129 3.75 11.68 -4.59
C PHE A 129 3.54 12.60 -5.78
N ARG A 130 4.30 12.32 -6.83
CA ARG A 130 4.09 12.86 -8.18
C ARG A 130 3.68 11.71 -9.10
N LEU A 131 2.56 11.85 -9.79
CA LEU A 131 2.17 10.93 -10.84
C LEU A 131 3.15 11.08 -12.01
N LEU A 132 3.81 9.98 -12.38
CA LEU A 132 4.72 9.90 -13.52
C LEU A 132 3.98 9.46 -14.77
N SER A 133 3.19 8.41 -14.65
CA SER A 133 2.42 7.85 -15.75
C SER A 133 1.21 7.06 -15.26
N LEU A 134 0.27 6.87 -16.18
CA LEU A 134 -0.86 5.97 -16.03
C LEU A 134 -0.88 5.05 -17.26
N ALA A 135 -0.85 3.75 -17.03
CA ALA A 135 -0.98 2.73 -18.07
C ALA A 135 -2.28 1.94 -17.87
N ARG A 136 -2.96 1.61 -18.96
CA ARG A 136 -4.17 0.76 -18.95
C ARG A 136 -3.90 -0.53 -19.71
N THR A 137 -4.34 -1.63 -19.10
CA THR A 137 -4.32 -2.96 -19.74
C THR A 137 -5.58 -3.68 -19.32
N ASN A 138 -6.52 -3.84 -20.24
CA ASN A 138 -7.86 -4.37 -19.95
C ASN A 138 -8.55 -3.58 -18.84
N ASP A 139 -9.03 -4.25 -17.80
CA ASP A 139 -9.68 -3.64 -16.62
C ASP A 139 -8.67 -3.23 -15.52
N LEU A 140 -7.38 -3.20 -15.82
CA LEU A 140 -6.35 -2.78 -14.89
C LEU A 140 -5.74 -1.44 -15.30
N VAL A 141 -5.55 -0.58 -14.29
CA VAL A 141 -4.85 0.70 -14.42
C VAL A 141 -3.67 0.70 -13.47
N THR A 142 -2.49 0.95 -14.00
CA THR A 142 -1.27 1.08 -13.22
C THR A 142 -0.87 2.55 -13.15
N LEU A 143 -0.83 3.08 -11.93
CA LEU A 143 -0.30 4.40 -11.60
C LEU A 143 1.16 4.25 -11.22
N SER A 144 2.07 4.93 -11.94
CA SER A 144 3.48 5.04 -11.58
C SER A 144 3.71 6.36 -10.85
N LEU A 145 4.25 6.28 -9.64
CA LEU A 145 4.40 7.38 -8.71
C LEU A 145 5.86 7.57 -8.30
N GLU A 146 6.28 8.81 -8.16
CA GLU A 146 7.58 9.17 -7.58
C GLU A 146 7.38 9.84 -6.22
N PRO A 147 8.11 9.45 -5.16
CA PRO A 147 8.09 10.15 -3.89
C PRO A 147 8.58 11.59 -4.04
N ARG A 148 7.90 12.57 -3.44
CA ARG A 148 8.33 13.98 -3.49
C ARG A 148 9.45 14.29 -2.51
N ARG A 149 9.50 13.59 -1.37
CA ARG A 149 10.54 13.84 -0.35
C ARG A 149 11.92 13.40 -0.86
N PRO A 150 12.94 14.28 -0.80
CA PRO A 150 14.30 13.94 -1.26
C PRO A 150 14.92 12.74 -0.53
N GLY A 151 14.65 12.59 0.77
CA GLY A 151 15.08 11.44 1.57
C GLY A 151 14.54 10.13 1.01
N ALA A 152 13.23 10.07 0.75
CA ALA A 152 12.59 8.90 0.19
C ALA A 152 13.17 8.51 -1.19
N ARG A 153 13.43 9.49 -2.06
CA ARG A 153 14.00 9.25 -3.41
C ARG A 153 15.39 8.63 -3.41
N ARG A 154 16.14 8.73 -2.31
CA ARG A 154 17.44 8.05 -2.17
C ARG A 154 17.29 6.54 -2.14
N PHE A 155 16.19 6.04 -1.58
CA PHE A 155 15.93 4.61 -1.40
C PHE A 155 14.89 4.08 -2.39
N LEU A 156 13.91 4.89 -2.73
CA LEU A 156 12.74 4.53 -3.53
C LEU A 156 12.76 5.28 -4.86
N LYS A 157 12.80 4.56 -5.96
CA LYS A 157 12.75 5.15 -7.30
C LYS A 157 11.33 5.32 -7.80
N GLU A 158 10.48 4.35 -7.53
CA GLU A 158 9.14 4.31 -8.07
C GLU A 158 8.23 3.49 -7.16
N LEU A 159 7.00 3.94 -6.99
CA LEU A 159 5.90 3.16 -6.45
C LEU A 159 4.88 2.96 -7.57
N ARG A 160 4.39 1.74 -7.75
CA ARG A 160 3.30 1.43 -8.66
C ARG A 160 2.10 0.94 -7.89
N LEU A 161 0.93 1.48 -8.23
CA LEU A 161 -0.36 1.00 -7.74
C LEU A 161 -1.12 0.44 -8.94
N THR A 162 -1.54 -0.82 -8.85
CA THR A 162 -2.41 -1.44 -9.84
C THR A 162 -3.82 -1.48 -9.28
N VAL A 163 -4.75 -0.86 -9.98
CA VAL A 163 -6.13 -0.66 -9.58
C VAL A 163 -7.03 -1.27 -10.64
N ARG A 164 -8.10 -1.97 -10.23
CA ARG A 164 -9.14 -2.41 -11.16
C ARG A 164 -9.98 -1.20 -11.57
N ALA A 165 -10.15 -1.00 -12.87
CA ALA A 165 -10.83 0.19 -13.38
C ALA A 165 -12.33 0.19 -13.10
N SER A 166 -12.96 -0.98 -13.10
CA SER A 166 -14.42 -1.14 -12.94
C SER A 166 -14.93 -0.75 -11.55
N ASP A 167 -14.17 -1.07 -10.48
CA ASP A 167 -14.60 -0.87 -9.09
C ASP A 167 -13.59 -0.07 -8.24
N ARG A 168 -12.48 0.40 -8.83
CA ARG A 168 -11.42 1.15 -8.17
C ARG A 168 -10.68 0.39 -7.05
N THR A 169 -10.80 -0.94 -7.01
CA THR A 169 -10.15 -1.78 -6.01
C THR A 169 -8.63 -1.84 -6.26
N LEU A 170 -7.85 -1.68 -5.20
CA LEU A 170 -6.39 -1.91 -5.23
C LEU A 170 -6.11 -3.40 -5.41
N ILE A 171 -5.40 -3.76 -6.49
CA ILE A 171 -5.06 -5.14 -6.87
C ILE A 171 -3.62 -5.47 -6.52
N ALA A 172 -2.72 -4.50 -6.69
CA ALA A 172 -1.32 -4.70 -6.34
C ALA A 172 -0.65 -3.37 -6.02
N ASN A 173 0.40 -3.44 -5.20
CA ASN A 173 1.39 -2.37 -5.11
C ASN A 173 2.79 -2.93 -5.34
N GLU A 174 3.68 -2.11 -5.90
CA GLU A 174 5.06 -2.48 -6.17
C GLU A 174 5.96 -1.30 -5.84
N VAL A 175 7.03 -1.58 -5.12
CA VAL A 175 8.10 -0.62 -4.83
C VAL A 175 9.33 -1.03 -5.60
N ARG A 176 9.94 -0.09 -6.31
CA ARG A 176 11.25 -0.23 -6.93
C ARG A 176 12.26 0.58 -6.11
N PHE A 177 13.26 -0.10 -5.60
CA PHE A 177 14.32 0.51 -4.82
C PHE A 177 15.45 1.07 -5.69
N ALA A 178 16.29 1.92 -5.10
CA ALA A 178 17.42 2.56 -5.79
C ALA A 178 18.47 1.56 -6.24
N ASP A 179 18.65 0.46 -5.52
CA ASP A 179 19.56 -0.64 -5.86
C ASP A 179 19.02 -1.55 -6.99
N GLY A 180 17.79 -1.28 -7.46
CA GLY A 180 17.10 -2.03 -8.50
C GLY A 180 16.37 -3.27 -8.00
N SER A 181 16.34 -3.54 -6.69
CA SER A 181 15.46 -4.54 -6.12
C SER A 181 14.00 -4.08 -6.19
N THR A 182 13.07 -5.04 -6.12
CA THR A 182 11.64 -4.75 -6.10
C THR A 182 10.94 -5.52 -4.99
N LEU A 183 9.86 -4.94 -4.48
CA LEU A 183 8.93 -5.56 -3.57
C LEU A 183 7.52 -5.32 -4.11
N ARG A 184 6.83 -6.39 -4.44
CA ARG A 184 5.47 -6.37 -4.98
C ARG A 184 4.54 -7.15 -4.08
N ASN A 185 3.36 -6.61 -3.81
CA ASN A 185 2.28 -7.31 -3.15
C ASN A 185 1.11 -7.42 -4.13
N ASP A 186 0.70 -8.64 -4.41
CA ASP A 186 -0.51 -8.95 -5.19
C ASP A 186 -1.62 -9.31 -4.21
N PHE A 187 -2.68 -8.52 -4.18
CA PHE A 187 -3.80 -8.65 -3.24
C PHE A 187 -4.90 -9.55 -3.82
N THR A 188 -5.43 -10.41 -2.97
CA THR A 188 -6.57 -11.28 -3.26
C THR A 188 -7.58 -11.21 -2.12
N ASN A 189 -8.82 -11.63 -2.39
CA ASN A 189 -9.89 -11.65 -1.38
C ASN A 189 -10.07 -10.29 -0.68
N ALA A 190 -9.85 -9.20 -1.41
CA ALA A 190 -9.96 -7.85 -0.88
C ALA A 190 -11.42 -7.49 -0.57
N VAL A 191 -11.68 -7.04 0.65
CA VAL A 191 -13.00 -6.60 1.11
C VAL A 191 -12.87 -5.23 1.76
N ALA A 192 -13.62 -4.26 1.25
CA ALA A 192 -13.72 -2.92 1.82
C ALA A 192 -14.96 -2.80 2.72
N ASN A 193 -14.85 -1.98 3.75
CA ASN A 193 -15.93 -1.59 4.64
C ASN A 193 -16.61 -2.74 5.41
N ALA A 194 -15.93 -3.88 5.53
CA ALA A 194 -16.37 -4.95 6.43
C ALA A 194 -16.04 -4.59 7.89
N PRO A 195 -16.87 -5.02 8.85
CA PRO A 195 -16.54 -4.87 10.27
C PRO A 195 -15.23 -5.59 10.59
N LEU A 196 -14.34 -4.91 11.33
CA LEU A 196 -13.11 -5.49 11.85
C LEU A 196 -13.17 -5.51 13.39
N ASP A 197 -12.57 -6.54 13.98
CA ASP A 197 -12.36 -6.57 15.42
C ASP A 197 -11.35 -5.50 15.84
N PRO A 198 -11.72 -4.51 16.68
CA PRO A 198 -10.81 -3.45 17.13
C PRO A 198 -9.56 -3.99 17.83
N GLY A 199 -9.68 -5.10 18.56
CA GLY A 199 -8.55 -5.75 19.25
C GLY A 199 -7.46 -6.23 18.30
N ARG A 200 -7.76 -6.36 17.01
CA ARG A 200 -6.77 -6.73 15.98
C ARG A 200 -5.64 -5.70 15.84
N PHE A 201 -5.92 -4.44 16.15
CA PHE A 201 -4.97 -3.33 16.04
C PHE A 201 -4.28 -3.01 17.38
N GLU A 202 -4.56 -3.77 18.44
CA GLU A 202 -3.88 -3.57 19.72
C GLU A 202 -2.54 -4.30 19.76
N PRO A 203 -1.47 -3.65 20.30
CA PRO A 203 -0.16 -4.27 20.43
C PRO A 203 -0.16 -5.27 21.61
N ALA A 204 -0.60 -6.49 21.33
CA ALA A 204 -0.59 -7.59 22.29
C ALA A 204 0.53 -8.59 21.94
N TRP A 205 1.61 -8.57 22.72
CA TRP A 205 2.76 -9.43 22.55
C TRP A 205 2.86 -10.43 23.70
N PRO A 206 3.27 -11.71 23.43
CA PRO A 206 3.54 -12.67 24.49
C PRO A 206 4.58 -12.14 25.51
N ALA A 207 4.44 -12.53 26.76
CA ALA A 207 5.32 -12.05 27.84
C ALA A 207 6.80 -12.44 27.70
N ASP A 208 7.07 -13.45 26.86
CA ASP A 208 8.43 -13.92 26.56
C ASP A 208 9.10 -13.19 25.38
N PHE A 209 8.43 -12.13 24.85
CA PHE A 209 9.03 -11.28 23.81
C PHE A 209 9.89 -10.18 24.45
N THR A 210 11.04 -9.95 23.85
CA THR A 210 11.91 -8.83 24.19
C THR A 210 11.48 -7.59 23.43
N LEU A 211 11.11 -6.52 24.15
CA LEU A 211 10.85 -5.20 23.57
C LEU A 211 12.19 -4.49 23.30
N VAL A 212 12.33 -3.96 22.10
CA VAL A 212 13.48 -3.14 21.69
C VAL A 212 12.96 -1.80 21.18
N GLU A 213 13.62 -0.73 21.56
CA GLU A 213 13.36 0.63 21.09
C GLU A 213 14.58 1.15 20.32
N PRO A 214 14.69 0.86 19.01
CA PRO A 214 15.93 1.07 18.26
C PRO A 214 16.36 2.54 18.15
N LEU A 215 15.44 3.48 18.43
CA LEU A 215 15.67 4.93 18.32
C LEU A 215 15.84 5.63 19.68
N GLN A 216 15.82 4.89 20.76
CA GLN A 216 16.21 5.44 22.07
C GLN A 216 17.71 5.20 22.24
N PRO A 217 18.49 6.27 22.58
CA PRO A 217 19.93 6.17 22.80
C PRO A 217 20.28 5.31 24.02
#